data_7ebe4c38e6da51043c0ad2bbf3be133c
#
_entry.id   7ebe4c38e6da51043c0ad2bbf3be133c
#
_cell.length_a   1.000
_cell.length_b   1.000
_cell.length_c   1.000
_cell.angle_alpha   90.00
_cell.angle_beta   90.00
_cell.angle_gamma   90.00
#
_symmetry.space_group_name_H-M   'P 1'
#
loop_
_entity.id
_entity.type
_entity.pdbx_description
1 polymer ?
#
loop_
_entity_poly.entity_id
_entity_poly.type
_entity_poly.pdbx_seq_one_letter_code
_entity_poly.pdbx_strand_id
1 'polypeptide(L)'
;IIEPDKDSYRQSTMTKRSVKSIYLSKDEVIRFLQKDTSQYRILPLGSLANENRWSAFQIESIMGYHPAKIYRYNKLKDEVGWNSLGVLQMLNVKYIITTEELPHPAFDLVFTGKLFHQSKYQSTNVYQFKYAIPRAYFTQEVVVIPEMEIQFAMLSKQDFNPLASAIIEKEVGEVEYNPNAQVHISHWSPDKIEIEVSTPTDQFLVLSEIYYPEGWEITSHPDWKIHPVNTILRGLHIPAGAH
;
A
#
# COMPACT_ATOMS: atom_id res chain seq x y z
N ILE A 1 -23.98 36.16 37.21
CA ILE A 1 -24.09 35.11 36.17
C ILE A 1 -23.54 35.79 34.92
N ILE A 2 -22.35 35.37 34.48
CA ILE A 2 -21.76 35.84 33.24
C ILE A 2 -22.29 34.92 32.14
N GLU A 3 -23.18 35.44 31.29
CA GLU A 3 -23.61 34.70 30.09
C GLU A 3 -22.46 34.62 29.12
N PRO A 4 -22.18 33.42 28.56
CA PRO A 4 -21.13 33.30 27.53
C PRO A 4 -21.57 34.05 26.27
N ASP A 5 -20.65 34.81 25.71
CA ASP A 5 -20.82 35.59 24.50
C ASP A 5 -21.24 34.68 23.33
N LYS A 6 -22.51 34.78 22.90
CA LYS A 6 -23.11 34.01 21.83
C LYS A 6 -22.41 34.25 20.46
N ASP A 7 -21.77 35.38 20.30
CA ASP A 7 -21.07 35.73 19.05
C ASP A 7 -19.69 35.05 18.93
N SER A 8 -18.99 34.83 20.07
CA SER A 8 -17.76 34.04 20.08
C SER A 8 -17.99 32.58 19.71
N TYR A 9 -19.13 32.01 20.15
CA TYR A 9 -19.50 30.63 19.80
C TYR A 9 -19.86 30.49 18.30
N ARG A 10 -20.54 31.48 17.71
CA ARG A 10 -20.84 31.51 16.27
C ARG A 10 -19.57 31.65 15.41
N GLN A 11 -18.65 32.52 15.79
CA GLN A 11 -17.38 32.68 15.08
C GLN A 11 -16.52 31.39 15.12
N SER A 12 -16.41 30.74 16.28
CA SER A 12 -15.67 29.48 16.40
C SER A 12 -16.31 28.36 15.57
N THR A 13 -17.63 28.30 15.46
CA THR A 13 -18.35 27.31 14.67
C THR A 13 -18.22 27.54 13.15
N MET A 14 -18.25 28.79 12.72
CA MET A 14 -17.99 29.15 11.31
C MET A 14 -16.55 28.85 10.90
N THR A 15 -15.56 29.15 11.73
CA THR A 15 -14.15 28.85 11.48
C THR A 15 -13.92 27.34 11.36
N LYS A 16 -14.53 26.53 12.24
CA LYS A 16 -14.44 25.06 12.16
C LYS A 16 -15.06 24.50 10.86
N ARG A 17 -16.19 25.05 10.42
CA ARG A 17 -16.83 24.64 9.14
C ARG A 17 -15.96 25.01 7.93
N SER A 18 -15.36 26.20 7.90
CA SER A 18 -14.52 26.62 6.80
C SER A 18 -13.23 25.79 6.70
N VAL A 19 -12.57 25.51 7.83
CA VAL A 19 -11.39 24.64 7.88
C VAL A 19 -11.74 23.23 7.41
N LYS A 20 -12.87 22.65 7.85
CA LYS A 20 -13.33 21.35 7.39
C LYS A 20 -13.59 21.32 5.88
N SER A 21 -14.20 22.36 5.31
CA SER A 21 -14.46 22.43 3.87
C SER A 21 -13.16 22.52 3.06
N ILE A 22 -12.16 23.28 3.53
CA ILE A 22 -10.84 23.36 2.89
C ILE A 22 -10.09 22.02 3.00
N TYR A 23 -10.11 21.39 4.18
CA TYR A 23 -9.46 20.09 4.42
C TYR A 23 -9.99 19.00 3.48
N LEU A 24 -11.29 19.02 3.17
CA LEU A 24 -11.95 18.08 2.27
C LEU A 24 -12.02 18.60 0.80
N SER A 25 -11.40 19.73 0.48
CA SER A 25 -11.31 20.21 -0.90
C SER A 25 -10.14 19.57 -1.63
N LYS A 26 -10.30 19.29 -2.94
CA LYS A 26 -9.23 18.78 -3.78
C LYS A 26 -8.24 19.90 -4.09
N ASP A 27 -7.02 19.79 -3.58
CA ASP A 27 -5.89 20.64 -3.96
C ASP A 27 -5.16 20.11 -5.22
N GLU A 28 -4.05 20.75 -5.59
CA GLU A 28 -3.32 20.42 -6.81
C GLU A 28 -2.72 19.01 -6.77
N VAL A 29 -2.15 18.60 -5.61
CA VAL A 29 -1.55 17.27 -5.43
C VAL A 29 -2.63 16.18 -5.50
N ILE A 30 -3.77 16.37 -4.82
CA ILE A 30 -4.90 15.42 -4.88
C ILE A 30 -5.42 15.28 -6.31
N ARG A 31 -5.59 16.41 -7.03
CA ARG A 31 -6.05 16.37 -8.44
C ARG A 31 -5.05 15.66 -9.35
N PHE A 32 -3.76 15.84 -9.11
CA PHE A 32 -2.72 15.15 -9.87
C PHE A 32 -2.80 13.64 -9.65
N LEU A 33 -2.82 13.20 -8.40
CA LEU A 33 -2.87 11.78 -8.04
C LEU A 33 -4.14 11.09 -8.56
N GLN A 34 -5.29 11.76 -8.53
CA GLN A 34 -6.57 11.21 -9.04
C GLN A 34 -6.67 11.09 -10.57
N LYS A 35 -5.72 11.63 -11.34
CA LYS A 35 -5.65 11.38 -12.80
C LYS A 35 -5.15 9.97 -13.12
N ASP A 36 -4.39 9.39 -12.23
CA ASP A 36 -3.97 8.00 -12.34
C ASP A 36 -5.08 7.08 -11.82
N THR A 37 -5.65 6.30 -12.72
CA THR A 37 -6.74 5.35 -12.43
C THR A 37 -6.24 3.94 -12.12
N SER A 38 -4.92 3.71 -12.15
CA SER A 38 -4.34 2.43 -11.75
C SER A 38 -4.48 2.20 -10.26
N GLN A 39 -4.37 0.93 -9.83
CA GLN A 39 -4.31 0.60 -8.42
C GLN A 39 -2.89 0.83 -7.90
N TYR A 40 -2.73 1.77 -6.98
CA TYR A 40 -1.44 2.11 -6.39
C TYR A 40 -1.58 2.58 -4.94
N ARG A 41 -0.47 2.60 -4.23
CA ARG A 41 -0.34 3.26 -2.93
C ARG A 41 0.68 4.39 -2.99
N ILE A 42 0.51 5.34 -2.09
CA ILE A 42 1.48 6.42 -1.87
C ILE A 42 2.27 6.18 -0.59
N LEU A 43 3.49 6.72 -0.55
CA LEU A 43 4.30 6.87 0.65
C LEU A 43 4.47 8.38 0.94
N PRO A 44 3.68 8.98 1.83
CA PRO A 44 3.93 10.32 2.31
C PRO A 44 5.08 10.33 3.32
N LEU A 45 6.01 11.28 3.17
CA LEU A 45 7.19 11.41 4.03
C LEU A 45 7.11 12.62 4.96
N GLY A 46 7.98 12.63 5.97
CA GLY A 46 8.12 13.72 6.93
C GLY A 46 6.83 14.01 7.68
N SER A 47 6.43 15.28 7.75
CA SER A 47 5.20 15.69 8.45
C SER A 47 3.91 15.11 7.81
N LEU A 48 3.96 14.71 6.55
CA LEU A 48 2.83 14.12 5.82
C LEU A 48 2.55 12.65 6.19
N ALA A 49 3.49 11.97 6.85
CA ALA A 49 3.42 10.55 7.17
C ALA A 49 2.20 10.15 8.04
N ASN A 50 1.74 11.05 8.90
CA ASN A 50 0.57 10.81 9.76
C ASN A 50 -0.73 11.42 9.21
N GLU A 51 -0.71 11.91 7.95
CA GLU A 51 -1.88 12.53 7.35
C GLU A 51 -2.89 11.46 6.87
N ASN A 52 -4.12 11.53 7.37
CA ASN A 52 -5.20 10.60 7.01
C ASN A 52 -6.13 11.15 5.93
N ARG A 53 -5.89 12.37 5.46
CA ARG A 53 -6.74 13.05 4.48
C ARG A 53 -6.82 12.30 3.14
N TRP A 54 -5.78 11.52 2.79
CA TRP A 54 -5.70 10.74 1.56
C TRP A 54 -6.92 9.83 1.37
N SER A 55 -7.38 9.18 2.43
CA SER A 55 -8.52 8.27 2.39
C SER A 55 -9.83 8.94 2.01
N ALA A 56 -10.02 10.23 2.33
CA ALA A 56 -11.19 11.01 1.93
C ALA A 56 -11.29 11.21 0.41
N PHE A 57 -10.19 11.01 -0.31
CA PHE A 57 -10.09 11.10 -1.77
C PHE A 57 -9.86 9.75 -2.45
N GLN A 58 -10.01 8.66 -1.72
CA GLN A 58 -9.79 7.29 -2.19
C GLN A 58 -8.34 7.05 -2.68
N ILE A 59 -7.38 7.76 -2.08
CA ILE A 59 -5.95 7.55 -2.32
C ILE A 59 -5.43 6.66 -1.20
N GLU A 60 -4.96 5.47 -1.55
CA GLU A 60 -4.40 4.54 -0.59
C GLU A 60 -2.98 4.96 -0.18
N SER A 61 -2.70 4.89 1.11
CA SER A 61 -1.39 5.22 1.68
C SER A 61 -0.87 4.07 2.53
N ILE A 62 0.44 3.79 2.42
CA ILE A 62 1.12 2.87 3.33
C ILE A 62 1.42 3.51 4.69
N MET A 63 1.13 4.81 4.84
CA MET A 63 1.28 5.58 6.07
C MET A 63 -0.06 6.12 6.52
N GLY A 64 -0.10 6.65 7.72
CA GLY A 64 -1.27 7.23 8.35
C GLY A 64 -1.28 6.99 9.84
N TYR A 65 -2.20 7.60 10.55
CA TYR A 65 -2.40 7.40 11.97
C TYR A 65 -3.69 6.63 12.23
N HIS A 66 -3.56 5.46 12.85
CA HIS A 66 -4.69 4.68 13.35
C HIS A 66 -4.35 4.11 14.74
N PRO A 67 -5.25 4.21 15.74
CA PRO A 67 -4.98 3.70 17.09
C PRO A 67 -4.93 2.16 17.14
N ALA A 68 -5.75 1.47 16.36
CA ALA A 68 -5.71 0.02 16.24
C ALA A 68 -4.74 -0.38 15.10
N LYS A 69 -3.58 -0.91 15.47
CA LYS A 69 -2.53 -1.28 14.51
C LYS A 69 -2.52 -2.78 14.30
N ILE A 70 -2.41 -3.22 13.06
CA ILE A 70 -2.15 -4.62 12.72
C ILE A 70 -0.72 -4.95 13.16
N TYR A 71 -0.57 -5.92 14.05
CA TYR A 71 0.70 -6.25 14.70
C TYR A 71 1.84 -6.45 13.70
N ARG A 72 1.67 -7.34 12.71
CA ARG A 72 2.70 -7.63 11.69
C ARG A 72 3.10 -6.40 10.87
N TYR A 73 2.13 -5.56 10.50
CA TYR A 73 2.38 -4.33 9.76
C TYR A 73 3.19 -3.30 10.58
N ASN A 74 2.82 -3.17 11.86
CA ASN A 74 3.56 -2.28 12.75
C ASN A 74 5.00 -2.77 12.97
N LYS A 75 5.18 -4.09 13.15
CA LYS A 75 6.49 -4.72 13.25
C LYS A 75 7.33 -4.47 11.98
N LEU A 76 6.79 -4.69 10.78
CA LEU A 76 7.49 -4.37 9.52
C LEU A 76 7.95 -2.92 9.48
N LYS A 77 7.06 -1.98 9.85
CA LYS A 77 7.40 -0.57 9.92
C LYS A 77 8.54 -0.27 10.89
N ASP A 78 8.53 -0.88 12.07
CA ASP A 78 9.48 -0.61 13.14
C ASP A 78 10.83 -1.31 12.90
N GLU A 79 10.86 -2.54 12.35
CA GLU A 79 12.06 -3.35 12.15
C GLU A 79 12.74 -3.10 10.78
N VAL A 80 11.96 -2.88 9.73
CA VAL A 80 12.45 -2.75 8.34
C VAL A 80 12.34 -1.30 7.85
N GLY A 81 11.24 -0.65 8.15
CA GLY A 81 10.95 0.70 7.65
C GLY A 81 10.67 0.73 6.15
N TRP A 82 10.93 1.89 5.53
CA TRP A 82 10.59 2.17 4.13
C TRP A 82 11.81 2.46 3.25
N ASN A 83 13.01 2.07 3.69
CA ASN A 83 14.26 2.34 2.97
C ASN A 83 14.61 1.25 1.95
N SER A 84 13.99 0.08 2.02
CA SER A 84 14.15 -0.99 1.05
C SER A 84 13.24 -0.76 -0.16
N LEU A 85 13.82 -0.66 -1.36
CA LEU A 85 13.04 -0.53 -2.60
C LEU A 85 12.14 -1.75 -2.83
N GLY A 86 12.60 -2.95 -2.48
CA GLY A 86 11.80 -4.18 -2.58
C GLY A 86 10.57 -4.14 -1.67
N VAL A 87 10.67 -3.53 -0.48
CA VAL A 87 9.52 -3.32 0.40
C VAL A 87 8.52 -2.34 -0.21
N LEU A 88 8.99 -1.26 -0.84
CA LEU A 88 8.10 -0.34 -1.56
C LEU A 88 7.41 -1.03 -2.74
N GLN A 89 8.14 -1.88 -3.47
CA GLN A 89 7.58 -2.70 -4.55
C GLN A 89 6.47 -3.63 -4.03
N MET A 90 6.77 -4.47 -3.02
CA MET A 90 5.80 -5.43 -2.50
C MET A 90 4.54 -4.76 -1.93
N LEU A 91 4.65 -3.51 -1.46
CA LEU A 91 3.54 -2.71 -0.98
C LEU A 91 2.80 -1.96 -2.10
N ASN A 92 3.16 -2.16 -3.38
CA ASN A 92 2.57 -1.49 -4.53
C ASN A 92 2.66 0.05 -4.43
N VAL A 93 3.77 0.57 -3.86
CA VAL A 93 4.01 2.02 -3.81
C VAL A 93 4.37 2.51 -5.20
N LYS A 94 3.66 3.52 -5.68
CA LYS A 94 3.90 4.16 -6.98
C LYS A 94 4.38 5.60 -6.84
N TYR A 95 3.90 6.31 -5.82
CA TYR A 95 4.27 7.71 -5.61
C TYR A 95 4.78 7.96 -4.19
N ILE A 96 5.84 8.76 -4.11
CA ILE A 96 6.35 9.33 -2.86
C ILE A 96 5.91 10.79 -2.79
N ILE A 97 5.35 11.20 -1.65
CA ILE A 97 4.86 12.57 -1.43
C ILE A 97 5.69 13.23 -0.34
N THR A 98 6.32 14.34 -0.64
CA THR A 98 7.20 15.04 0.31
C THR A 98 7.24 16.53 0.06
N THR A 99 7.53 17.32 1.11
CA THR A 99 7.80 18.74 1.02
C THR A 99 9.27 19.05 0.75
N GLU A 100 10.13 18.05 0.79
CA GLU A 100 11.57 18.15 0.60
C GLU A 100 11.99 17.56 -0.74
N GLU A 101 13.21 17.86 -1.18
CA GLU A 101 13.80 17.21 -2.33
C GLU A 101 14.18 15.77 -1.99
N LEU A 102 13.98 14.85 -2.95
CA LEU A 102 14.33 13.44 -2.83
C LEU A 102 15.30 13.05 -3.98
N PRO A 103 16.59 13.36 -3.86
CA PRO A 103 17.59 13.07 -4.89
C PRO A 103 18.00 11.59 -4.84
N HIS A 104 17.17 10.71 -5.41
CA HIS A 104 17.46 9.28 -5.46
C HIS A 104 17.14 8.72 -6.86
N PRO A 105 18.01 7.92 -7.48
CA PRO A 105 17.88 7.47 -8.88
C PRO A 105 16.63 6.62 -9.16
N ALA A 106 16.03 6.02 -8.14
CA ALA A 106 14.80 5.24 -8.27
C ALA A 106 13.51 6.08 -8.38
N PHE A 107 13.58 7.40 -8.18
CA PHE A 107 12.42 8.28 -8.11
C PHE A 107 12.57 9.45 -9.08
N ASP A 108 11.56 9.68 -9.91
CA ASP A 108 11.48 10.84 -10.80
C ASP A 108 10.49 11.86 -10.25
N LEU A 109 10.90 13.13 -10.16
CA LEU A 109 9.98 14.22 -9.85
C LEU A 109 9.01 14.39 -11.02
N VAL A 110 7.73 14.08 -10.80
CA VAL A 110 6.68 14.13 -11.84
C VAL A 110 5.71 15.28 -11.65
N PHE A 111 5.63 15.85 -10.46
CA PHE A 111 4.76 16.97 -10.18
C PHE A 111 5.20 17.74 -8.92
N THR A 112 5.02 19.06 -8.97
CA THR A 112 5.11 19.94 -7.79
C THR A 112 3.87 20.80 -7.75
N GLY A 113 3.19 20.84 -6.62
CA GLY A 113 1.96 21.61 -6.45
C GLY A 113 1.65 21.91 -5.00
N LYS A 114 0.54 22.62 -4.78
CA LYS A 114 0.10 22.99 -3.43
C LYS A 114 -0.71 21.86 -2.81
N LEU A 115 -0.33 21.47 -1.59
CA LEU A 115 -1.07 20.56 -0.72
C LEU A 115 -1.49 21.30 0.56
N PHE A 116 -2.76 21.15 0.96
CA PHE A 116 -3.25 21.67 2.23
C PHE A 116 -2.89 20.70 3.37
N HIS A 117 -2.02 21.14 4.27
CA HIS A 117 -1.57 20.37 5.43
C HIS A 117 -1.30 21.33 6.61
N GLN A 118 -1.64 20.92 7.83
CA GLN A 118 -1.47 21.73 9.05
C GLN A 118 -2.02 23.16 8.91
N SER A 119 -3.26 23.26 8.40
CA SER A 119 -4.00 24.53 8.23
C SER A 119 -3.40 25.53 7.24
N LYS A 120 -2.48 25.13 6.38
CA LYS A 120 -1.88 25.98 5.33
C LYS A 120 -1.62 25.20 4.04
N TYR A 121 -1.53 25.95 2.93
CA TYR A 121 -1.02 25.39 1.67
C TYR A 121 0.50 25.45 1.64
N GLN A 122 1.13 24.33 1.29
CA GLN A 122 2.59 24.25 1.14
C GLN A 122 2.95 23.58 -0.18
N SER A 123 4.10 23.97 -0.73
CA SER A 123 4.68 23.32 -1.91
C SER A 123 5.01 21.89 -1.56
N THR A 124 4.59 20.97 -2.41
CA THR A 124 4.73 19.53 -2.19
C THR A 124 5.12 18.86 -3.50
N ASN A 125 6.13 18.03 -3.43
CA ASN A 125 6.67 17.26 -4.53
C ASN A 125 6.03 15.87 -4.58
N VAL A 126 5.74 15.40 -5.79
CA VAL A 126 5.30 14.04 -6.08
C VAL A 126 6.38 13.38 -6.92
N TYR A 127 6.98 12.34 -6.38
CA TYR A 127 7.96 11.52 -7.10
C TYR A 127 7.32 10.20 -7.51
N GLN A 128 7.54 9.80 -8.75
CA GLN A 128 7.13 8.49 -9.23
C GLN A 128 8.26 7.47 -8.99
N PHE A 129 7.91 6.34 -8.40
CA PHE A 129 8.81 5.22 -8.21
C PHE A 129 8.92 4.42 -9.51
N LYS A 130 10.12 4.37 -10.11
CA LYS A 130 10.40 3.72 -11.41
C LYS A 130 10.15 2.23 -11.41
N TYR A 131 10.30 1.59 -10.27
CA TYR A 131 10.25 0.14 -10.10
C TYR A 131 8.96 -0.34 -9.44
N ALA A 132 7.91 0.50 -9.46
CA ALA A 132 6.60 0.09 -8.95
C ALA A 132 6.08 -1.15 -9.69
N ILE A 133 5.56 -2.13 -8.94
CA ILE A 133 5.01 -3.36 -9.49
C ILE A 133 3.48 -3.41 -9.30
N PRO A 134 2.76 -4.24 -10.08
CA PRO A 134 1.32 -4.41 -9.93
C PRO A 134 0.90 -4.88 -8.53
N ARG A 135 -0.38 -4.70 -8.22
CA ARG A 135 -1.01 -5.15 -6.96
C ARG A 135 -1.03 -6.67 -6.81
N ALA A 136 -1.13 -7.40 -7.93
CA ALA A 136 -1.04 -8.85 -8.00
C ALA A 136 0.08 -9.24 -8.96
N TYR A 137 0.92 -10.20 -8.57
CA TYR A 137 2.06 -10.65 -9.36
C TYR A 137 2.48 -12.07 -8.99
N PHE A 138 3.12 -12.77 -9.91
CA PHE A 138 3.79 -14.05 -9.63
C PHE A 138 5.24 -13.82 -9.23
N THR A 139 5.73 -14.63 -8.28
CA THR A 139 7.14 -14.66 -7.88
C THR A 139 7.86 -15.81 -8.56
N GLN A 140 9.20 -15.68 -8.74
CA GLN A 140 9.99 -16.73 -9.38
C GLN A 140 10.24 -17.92 -8.48
N GLU A 141 10.42 -17.68 -7.18
CA GLU A 141 10.62 -18.74 -6.18
C GLU A 141 9.87 -18.44 -4.88
N VAL A 142 9.67 -19.50 -4.10
CA VAL A 142 9.08 -19.44 -2.78
C VAL A 142 10.10 -19.95 -1.76
N VAL A 143 10.40 -19.15 -0.75
CA VAL A 143 11.36 -19.46 0.31
C VAL A 143 10.60 -19.66 1.62
N VAL A 144 10.77 -20.84 2.23
CA VAL A 144 10.09 -21.16 3.49
C VAL A 144 10.96 -20.72 4.67
N ILE A 145 10.48 -19.76 5.45
CA ILE A 145 11.11 -19.26 6.65
C ILE A 145 10.01 -19.06 7.70
N PRO A 146 9.89 -19.96 8.67
CA PRO A 146 8.87 -19.87 9.71
C PRO A 146 9.05 -18.68 10.66
N GLU A 147 10.30 -18.27 10.92
CA GLU A 147 10.65 -17.27 11.92
C GLU A 147 10.48 -15.84 11.36
N MET A 148 9.55 -15.09 11.92
CA MET A 148 9.20 -13.74 11.45
C MET A 148 10.40 -12.77 11.55
N GLU A 149 11.25 -12.90 12.55
CA GLU A 149 12.45 -12.06 12.72
C GLU A 149 13.45 -12.27 11.57
N ILE A 150 13.60 -13.52 11.10
CA ILE A 150 14.46 -13.84 9.95
C ILE A 150 13.83 -13.27 8.67
N GLN A 151 12.50 -13.37 8.52
CA GLN A 151 11.80 -12.74 7.40
C GLN A 151 12.05 -11.23 7.35
N PHE A 152 11.95 -10.51 8.48
CA PHE A 152 12.25 -9.08 8.53
C PHE A 152 13.71 -8.77 8.15
N ALA A 153 14.66 -9.57 8.63
CA ALA A 153 16.05 -9.42 8.27
C ALA A 153 16.28 -9.60 6.76
N MET A 154 15.53 -10.48 6.10
CA MET A 154 15.59 -10.63 4.63
C MET A 154 14.93 -9.46 3.90
N LEU A 155 13.76 -9.01 4.35
CA LEU A 155 13.04 -7.87 3.76
C LEU A 155 13.84 -6.56 3.88
N SER A 156 14.67 -6.41 4.91
CA SER A 156 15.52 -5.23 5.11
C SER A 156 16.74 -5.16 4.19
N LYS A 157 17.08 -6.26 3.50
CA LYS A 157 18.21 -6.26 2.55
C LYS A 157 17.95 -5.34 1.37
N GLN A 158 18.99 -4.66 0.90
CA GLN A 158 18.89 -3.74 -0.23
C GLN A 158 18.63 -4.45 -1.57
N ASP A 159 19.00 -5.72 -1.67
CA ASP A 159 18.82 -6.58 -2.83
C ASP A 159 17.52 -7.41 -2.78
N PHE A 160 16.70 -7.25 -1.76
CA PHE A 160 15.39 -7.91 -1.70
C PHE A 160 14.54 -7.51 -2.92
N ASN A 161 14.10 -8.53 -3.66
CA ASN A 161 13.26 -8.36 -4.85
C ASN A 161 12.02 -9.26 -4.74
N PRO A 162 10.82 -8.69 -4.54
CA PRO A 162 9.59 -9.47 -4.37
C PRO A 162 9.15 -10.24 -5.63
N LEU A 163 9.64 -9.86 -6.81
CA LEU A 163 9.41 -10.63 -8.04
C LEU A 163 10.31 -11.85 -8.14
N ALA A 164 11.51 -11.79 -7.54
CA ALA A 164 12.43 -12.93 -7.52
C ALA A 164 12.01 -13.96 -6.45
N SER A 165 11.68 -13.51 -5.25
CA SER A 165 11.35 -14.43 -4.16
C SER A 165 10.21 -13.94 -3.26
N ALA A 166 9.32 -14.87 -2.87
CA ALA A 166 8.32 -14.69 -1.85
C ALA A 166 8.70 -15.50 -0.60
N ILE A 167 8.64 -14.88 0.56
CA ILE A 167 8.96 -15.53 1.85
C ILE A 167 7.66 -15.96 2.50
N ILE A 168 7.54 -17.25 2.83
CA ILE A 168 6.35 -17.83 3.47
C ILE A 168 6.72 -18.57 4.75
N GLU A 169 5.72 -18.83 5.61
CA GLU A 169 5.92 -19.50 6.90
C GLU A 169 5.87 -21.02 6.79
N LYS A 170 5.17 -21.56 5.80
CA LYS A 170 4.91 -23.00 5.61
C LYS A 170 4.93 -23.35 4.15
N GLU A 171 5.32 -24.57 3.83
CA GLU A 171 5.28 -25.11 2.48
C GLU A 171 3.87 -25.03 1.86
N VAL A 172 3.82 -24.77 0.55
CA VAL A 172 2.58 -24.55 -0.22
C VAL A 172 2.43 -25.53 -1.39
N GLY A 173 3.32 -26.48 -1.56
CA GLY A 173 3.40 -27.36 -2.73
C GLY A 173 4.49 -26.93 -3.69
N GLU A 174 4.67 -27.68 -4.76
CA GLU A 174 5.62 -27.36 -5.83
C GLU A 174 5.13 -26.18 -6.65
N VAL A 175 6.05 -25.29 -6.99
CA VAL A 175 5.81 -24.10 -7.81
C VAL A 175 6.84 -24.09 -8.92
N GLU A 176 6.41 -23.92 -10.16
CA GLU A 176 7.27 -23.78 -11.32
C GLU A 176 6.98 -22.45 -12.02
N TYR A 177 7.87 -21.49 -11.84
CA TYR A 177 7.71 -20.15 -12.44
C TYR A 177 7.64 -20.21 -13.96
N ASN A 178 6.61 -19.60 -14.52
CA ASN A 178 6.43 -19.45 -15.96
C ASN A 178 6.16 -17.98 -16.32
N PRO A 179 7.00 -17.35 -17.15
CA PRO A 179 6.84 -15.93 -17.49
C PRO A 179 5.61 -15.64 -18.37
N ASN A 180 4.95 -16.67 -18.92
CA ASN A 180 3.71 -16.52 -19.69
C ASN A 180 2.46 -16.56 -18.80
N ALA A 181 2.61 -16.78 -17.49
CA ALA A 181 1.51 -16.69 -16.55
C ALA A 181 0.97 -15.25 -16.49
N GLN A 182 -0.34 -15.11 -16.49
CA GLN A 182 -1.03 -13.83 -16.47
C GLN A 182 -1.95 -13.73 -15.26
N VAL A 183 -2.00 -12.56 -14.67
CA VAL A 183 -2.90 -12.21 -13.57
C VAL A 183 -3.50 -10.85 -13.82
N HIS A 184 -4.80 -10.72 -13.63
CA HIS A 184 -5.53 -9.47 -13.76
C HIS A 184 -6.54 -9.33 -12.62
N ILE A 185 -6.57 -8.18 -11.96
CA ILE A 185 -7.63 -7.84 -10.99
C ILE A 185 -8.76 -7.20 -11.79
N SER A 186 -9.84 -7.95 -12.00
CA SER A 186 -11.02 -7.49 -12.76
C SER A 186 -11.97 -6.65 -11.91
N HIS A 187 -11.99 -6.89 -10.59
CA HIS A 187 -12.73 -6.05 -9.65
C HIS A 187 -11.95 -5.88 -8.33
N TRP A 188 -11.99 -4.67 -7.78
CA TRP A 188 -11.43 -4.37 -6.48
C TRP A 188 -12.36 -3.46 -5.66
N SER A 189 -12.67 -3.89 -4.46
CA SER A 189 -13.35 -3.09 -3.41
C SER A 189 -12.80 -3.49 -2.03
N PRO A 190 -13.08 -2.73 -0.96
CA PRO A 190 -12.59 -3.06 0.38
C PRO A 190 -13.04 -4.42 0.92
N ASP A 191 -14.11 -4.99 0.38
CA ASP A 191 -14.76 -6.22 0.82
C ASP A 191 -14.77 -7.33 -0.26
N LYS A 192 -14.35 -7.02 -1.49
CA LYS A 192 -14.33 -8.00 -2.60
C LYS A 192 -13.19 -7.72 -3.58
N ILE A 193 -12.43 -8.78 -3.91
CA ILE A 193 -11.40 -8.75 -4.96
C ILE A 193 -11.66 -9.91 -5.90
N GLU A 194 -11.82 -9.63 -7.20
CA GLU A 194 -11.92 -10.64 -8.25
C GLU A 194 -10.63 -10.63 -9.05
N ILE A 195 -10.02 -11.81 -9.19
CA ILE A 195 -8.73 -11.99 -9.85
C ILE A 195 -8.90 -13.07 -10.92
N GLU A 196 -8.57 -12.74 -12.13
CA GLU A 196 -8.51 -13.66 -13.26
C GLU A 196 -7.06 -14.11 -13.45
N VAL A 197 -6.83 -15.41 -13.50
CA VAL A 197 -5.51 -16.00 -13.62
C VAL A 197 -5.48 -16.99 -14.79
N SER A 198 -4.42 -16.97 -15.55
CA SER A 198 -4.12 -17.97 -16.56
C SER A 198 -2.65 -18.36 -16.48
N THR A 199 -2.35 -19.62 -16.21
CA THR A 199 -0.99 -20.09 -16.02
C THR A 199 -0.76 -21.50 -16.60
N PRO A 200 0.37 -21.72 -17.32
CA PRO A 200 0.73 -23.02 -17.88
C PRO A 200 1.21 -24.02 -16.82
N THR A 201 1.71 -23.56 -15.69
CA THR A 201 2.31 -24.33 -14.60
C THR A 201 1.75 -23.88 -13.27
N ASP A 202 1.95 -24.65 -12.22
CA ASP A 202 1.60 -24.25 -10.87
C ASP A 202 2.44 -23.05 -10.45
N GLN A 203 1.80 -21.96 -10.02
CA GLN A 203 2.44 -20.68 -9.71
C GLN A 203 2.17 -20.24 -8.28
N PHE A 204 2.99 -19.33 -7.77
CA PHE A 204 2.71 -18.66 -6.53
C PHE A 204 2.37 -17.19 -6.77
N LEU A 205 1.09 -16.87 -6.54
CA LEU A 205 0.55 -15.51 -6.66
C LEU A 205 0.75 -14.75 -5.36
N VAL A 206 1.31 -13.55 -5.45
CA VAL A 206 1.37 -12.59 -4.35
C VAL A 206 0.38 -11.46 -4.63
N LEU A 207 -0.49 -11.21 -3.66
CA LEU A 207 -1.40 -10.09 -3.66
C LEU A 207 -0.93 -9.06 -2.63
N SER A 208 -0.65 -7.84 -3.08
CA SER A 208 -0.23 -6.73 -2.23
C SER A 208 -1.39 -6.20 -1.37
N GLU A 209 -2.01 -7.10 -0.61
CA GLU A 209 -3.05 -6.84 0.37
C GLU A 209 -2.65 -7.38 1.73
N ILE A 210 -3.00 -6.64 2.79
CA ILE A 210 -2.59 -7.01 4.13
C ILE A 210 -3.25 -8.33 4.53
N TYR A 211 -2.42 -9.28 4.96
CA TYR A 211 -2.88 -10.57 5.47
C TYR A 211 -3.60 -10.38 6.81
N TYR A 212 -4.86 -10.76 6.81
CA TYR A 212 -5.70 -10.81 8.00
C TYR A 212 -6.48 -12.13 7.97
N PRO A 213 -6.09 -13.13 8.77
CA PRO A 213 -6.53 -14.53 8.58
C PRO A 213 -8.04 -14.73 8.72
N GLU A 214 -8.69 -13.94 9.57
CA GLU A 214 -10.12 -14.08 9.86
C GLU A 214 -11.01 -13.16 9.00
N GLY A 215 -10.42 -12.35 8.13
CA GLY A 215 -11.14 -11.33 7.37
C GLY A 215 -11.41 -11.66 5.91
N TRP A 216 -10.76 -12.72 5.36
CA TRP A 216 -10.83 -13.01 3.92
C TRP A 216 -10.88 -14.49 3.64
N GLU A 217 -11.76 -14.89 2.71
CA GLU A 217 -11.92 -16.23 2.22
C GLU A 217 -11.95 -16.27 0.68
N ILE A 218 -11.63 -17.40 0.09
CA ILE A 218 -11.73 -17.62 -1.35
C ILE A 218 -13.04 -18.31 -1.63
N THR A 219 -14.01 -17.58 -2.19
CA THR A 219 -15.36 -18.10 -2.40
C THR A 219 -15.47 -18.97 -3.65
N SER A 220 -14.68 -18.70 -4.70
CA SER A 220 -14.67 -19.47 -5.96
C SER A 220 -13.99 -20.83 -5.83
N HIS A 221 -13.01 -20.96 -4.96
CA HIS A 221 -12.21 -22.17 -4.73
C HIS A 221 -12.05 -22.38 -3.21
N PRO A 222 -13.06 -22.95 -2.52
CA PRO A 222 -13.05 -23.05 -1.06
C PRO A 222 -11.91 -23.89 -0.47
N ASP A 223 -11.31 -24.77 -1.27
CA ASP A 223 -10.17 -25.61 -0.86
C ASP A 223 -8.83 -24.87 -0.92
N TRP A 224 -8.76 -23.73 -1.61
CA TRP A 224 -7.56 -22.94 -1.68
C TRP A 224 -7.34 -22.16 -0.38
N LYS A 225 -6.06 -21.94 -0.05
CA LYS A 225 -5.68 -21.26 1.19
C LYS A 225 -4.95 -19.98 0.91
N ILE A 226 -5.26 -18.96 1.70
CA ILE A 226 -4.51 -17.71 1.72
C ILE A 226 -3.36 -17.88 2.72
N HIS A 227 -2.13 -17.71 2.24
CA HIS A 227 -0.91 -17.79 3.06
C HIS A 227 -0.37 -16.40 3.39
N PRO A 228 0.20 -16.20 4.60
CA PRO A 228 0.99 -15.01 4.87
C PRO A 228 2.26 -15.05 4.03
N VAL A 229 2.56 -13.95 3.33
CA VAL A 229 3.72 -13.79 2.47
C VAL A 229 4.45 -12.51 2.84
N ASN A 230 5.79 -12.55 2.84
CA ASN A 230 6.62 -11.40 3.18
C ASN A 230 6.14 -10.75 4.49
N THR A 231 5.80 -11.56 5.46
CA THR A 231 5.22 -11.27 6.78
C THR A 231 3.80 -10.71 6.78
N ILE A 232 3.42 -9.87 5.82
CA ILE A 232 2.21 -9.05 5.90
C ILE A 232 1.26 -9.15 4.71
N LEU A 233 1.68 -9.77 3.61
CA LEU A 233 0.89 -9.85 2.38
C LEU A 233 0.15 -11.18 2.27
N ARG A 234 -0.71 -11.32 1.26
CA ARG A 234 -1.44 -12.55 0.94
C ARG A 234 -0.78 -13.27 -0.22
N GLY A 235 -0.63 -14.58 -0.09
CA GLY A 235 -0.15 -15.43 -1.16
C GLY A 235 -1.07 -16.62 -1.39
N LEU A 236 -1.11 -17.09 -2.63
CA LEU A 236 -1.90 -18.22 -3.06
C LEU A 236 -1.06 -19.13 -3.97
N HIS A 237 -1.15 -20.44 -3.73
CA HIS A 237 -0.74 -21.43 -4.70
C HIS A 237 -1.84 -21.56 -5.75
N ILE A 238 -1.50 -21.34 -7.01
CA ILE A 238 -2.41 -21.37 -8.16
C ILE A 238 -2.03 -22.56 -9.02
N PRO A 239 -2.88 -23.59 -9.15
CA PRO A 239 -2.65 -24.69 -10.08
C PRO A 239 -2.61 -24.23 -11.54
N ALA A 240 -1.97 -25.00 -12.40
CA ALA A 240 -2.00 -24.76 -13.84
C ALA A 240 -3.44 -24.71 -14.37
N GLY A 241 -3.74 -23.75 -15.24
CA GLY A 241 -5.08 -23.58 -15.82
C GLY A 241 -5.50 -22.10 -15.93
N ALA A 242 -6.79 -21.92 -16.17
CA ALA A 242 -7.47 -20.63 -16.16
C ALA A 242 -8.49 -20.62 -15.01
N HIS A 243 -8.41 -19.64 -14.17
CA HIS A 243 -9.20 -19.50 -12.95
C HIS A 243 -9.80 -18.11 -12.80
#